data_bff1050949126de38bd209b76e80599b
#
_entry.id   bff1050949126de38bd209b76e80599b
#
_cell.length_a   1.000
_cell.length_b   1.000
_cell.length_c   1.000
_cell.angle_alpha   90.00
_cell.angle_beta   90.00
_cell.angle_gamma   90.00
#
_symmetry.space_group_name_H-M   'P 1'
#
loop_
_entity.id
_entity.type
_entity.pdbx_description
1 polymer ?
#
loop_
_entity_poly.entity_id
_entity_poly.type
_entity_poly.pdbx_seq_one_letter_code
_entity_poly.pdbx_strand_id
1 'polypeptide(L)'
;MAKLSSYYTLCPLIDQQNLLGVQKDSDPGCAIVTLGRNIVIRYKLQDLKQISSWSSKERLTTSVIYDKTAHRYAAVFNERKIKVWSAEESDLNNVKGYKFQFPFHTILVHDDLPPVLVQQNGATVSLEWALQNRKSWCNKGILNFEEKLLDCQLIYLNGKASLCGLTKIDQTYNYIIVELDNDNCVQSDHIKRIELKRTSEELVAHVVMQNKCNAYLLTLWSHGRLYSHSLMDISDSEPSKLLSVITNIDTKYPVIMTALNETMIAAYGADVSEEGAVLMIYNVQFKLVQATQKLKLYTKEAKLWRVEDKLLLAANRHLAVAPYRLAPQRIAAMLGSSVRFKNNNENEEDEVVIVQDSIIAQWENTQPKPSKFLENDIPQNISKQILSYINEGLSDARIQEVLIPQLIEFKDIIAINWCLNTFKDLPEKLLTDLLAFSLRTSDDVFIPLQNGISNDIQDSVNNGLDTFEPNNKQLYDWSNLLLDSHYQHYILSQDSQVLSLLNKLSLILEEHFQLLKDLENLRPMLQRIINGKSLKPSVKNYNKFYSIEEIKFY
;
A
#
# COMPACT_ATOMS: atom_id res chain seq x y z
N MET A 1 5.73 2.33 3.69
CA MET A 1 5.47 0.92 3.37
C MET A 1 4.22 0.46 4.08
N ALA A 2 3.40 -0.35 3.44
CA ALA A 2 2.32 -1.02 4.14
C ALA A 2 2.91 -2.05 5.11
N LYS A 3 2.28 -2.20 6.27
CA LYS A 3 2.67 -3.22 7.25
C LYS A 3 1.45 -4.06 7.58
N LEU A 4 1.63 -5.37 7.54
CA LEU A 4 0.65 -6.35 7.99
C LEU A 4 1.14 -6.89 9.33
N SER A 5 0.32 -6.73 10.37
CA SER A 5 0.66 -7.24 11.71
C SER A 5 0.23 -8.70 11.85
N SER A 6 0.78 -9.40 12.83
CA SER A 6 0.37 -10.78 13.14
C SER A 6 -1.13 -10.87 13.31
N TYR A 7 -1.73 -11.93 12.80
CA TYR A 7 -3.17 -12.16 12.93
C TYR A 7 -3.51 -12.76 14.31
N TYR A 8 -4.72 -12.46 14.76
CA TYR A 8 -5.27 -13.00 16.01
C TYR A 8 -6.59 -13.71 15.70
N THR A 9 -6.85 -14.81 16.38
CA THR A 9 -8.15 -15.49 16.27
C THR A 9 -9.20 -14.72 17.04
N LEU A 10 -10.28 -14.31 16.35
CA LEU A 10 -11.43 -13.63 16.95
C LEU A 10 -12.42 -14.64 17.52
N CYS A 11 -12.83 -15.60 16.71
CA CYS A 11 -13.75 -16.65 17.13
C CYS A 11 -13.56 -17.93 16.31
N PRO A 12 -13.86 -19.10 16.88
CA PRO A 12 -13.91 -20.35 16.13
C PRO A 12 -15.16 -20.39 15.23
N LEU A 13 -15.02 -21.05 14.09
CA LEU A 13 -16.13 -21.31 13.15
C LEU A 13 -16.42 -22.82 13.15
N ILE A 14 -17.67 -23.18 13.41
CA ILE A 14 -18.11 -24.59 13.34
C ILE A 14 -18.03 -25.06 11.88
N ASP A 15 -18.52 -24.20 10.97
CA ASP A 15 -18.50 -24.42 9.54
C ASP A 15 -18.35 -23.07 8.83
N GLN A 16 -17.41 -22.98 7.89
CA GLN A 16 -17.16 -21.76 7.13
C GLN A 16 -18.33 -21.35 6.25
N GLN A 17 -19.05 -22.32 5.69
CA GLN A 17 -20.22 -22.08 4.85
C GLN A 17 -21.35 -21.36 5.61
N ASN A 18 -21.40 -21.54 6.92
CA ASN A 18 -22.39 -20.91 7.77
C ASN A 18 -22.05 -19.45 8.11
N LEU A 19 -20.81 -19.00 7.94
CA LEU A 19 -20.47 -17.59 8.13
C LEU A 19 -21.02 -16.76 6.96
N LEU A 20 -22.09 -16.01 7.24
CA LEU A 20 -22.76 -15.21 6.21
C LEU A 20 -21.98 -13.95 5.87
N GLY A 21 -21.37 -13.29 6.84
CA GLY A 21 -20.53 -12.14 6.58
C GLY A 21 -20.12 -11.37 7.82
N VAL A 22 -19.25 -10.40 7.58
CA VAL A 22 -18.79 -9.43 8.58
C VAL A 22 -19.09 -8.03 8.05
N GLN A 23 -19.65 -7.17 8.89
CA GLN A 23 -20.03 -5.81 8.57
C GLN A 23 -19.49 -4.84 9.63
N LYS A 24 -19.32 -3.58 9.24
CA LYS A 24 -18.98 -2.50 10.16
C LYS A 24 -20.17 -2.21 11.09
N ASP A 25 -19.89 -1.97 12.36
CA ASP A 25 -20.89 -1.62 13.37
C ASP A 25 -21.12 -0.10 13.49
N SER A 26 -22.08 0.29 14.34
CA SER A 26 -22.31 1.69 14.74
C SER A 26 -21.09 2.34 15.35
N ASP A 27 -20.41 1.61 16.23
CA ASP A 27 -19.28 2.11 16.98
C ASP A 27 -17.96 1.87 16.22
N PRO A 28 -17.06 2.86 16.16
CA PRO A 28 -15.78 2.69 15.51
C PRO A 28 -14.96 1.57 16.17
N GLY A 29 -14.23 0.81 15.36
CA GLY A 29 -13.45 -0.33 15.82
C GLY A 29 -14.27 -1.56 16.21
N CYS A 30 -15.59 -1.57 15.92
CA CYS A 30 -16.48 -2.69 16.17
C CYS A 30 -16.93 -3.35 14.87
N ALA A 31 -17.22 -4.65 14.93
CA ALA A 31 -17.69 -5.43 13.80
C ALA A 31 -18.87 -6.31 14.19
N ILE A 32 -19.80 -6.46 13.25
CA ILE A 32 -20.94 -7.37 13.35
C ILE A 32 -20.57 -8.64 12.59
N VAL A 33 -20.48 -9.75 13.30
CA VAL A 33 -20.16 -11.06 12.73
C VAL A 33 -21.44 -11.91 12.74
N THR A 34 -21.91 -12.29 11.56
CA THR A 34 -23.10 -13.15 11.43
C THR A 34 -22.66 -14.60 11.31
N LEU A 35 -22.65 -15.30 12.45
CA LEU A 35 -22.19 -16.67 12.60
C LEU A 35 -23.34 -17.66 12.45
N GLY A 36 -23.10 -18.66 11.63
CA GLY A 36 -24.10 -19.67 11.39
C GLY A 36 -25.36 -19.06 10.79
N ARG A 37 -26.46 -19.78 10.96
CA ARG A 37 -27.75 -19.33 10.39
C ARG A 37 -28.62 -18.58 11.40
N ASN A 38 -28.18 -18.48 12.66
CA ASN A 38 -29.04 -18.09 13.77
C ASN A 38 -28.40 -17.13 14.78
N ILE A 39 -27.11 -16.94 14.73
CA ILE A 39 -26.38 -16.19 15.74
C ILE A 39 -25.63 -15.01 15.10
N VAL A 40 -25.74 -13.87 15.73
CA VAL A 40 -25.02 -12.66 15.36
C VAL A 40 -24.29 -12.15 16.59
N ILE A 41 -23.02 -11.81 16.45
CA ILE A 41 -22.20 -11.33 17.55
C ILE A 41 -21.55 -10.01 17.16
N ARG A 42 -21.61 -9.05 18.06
CA ARG A 42 -20.87 -7.79 17.96
C ARG A 42 -19.56 -7.93 18.70
N TYR A 43 -18.46 -7.62 18.01
CA TYR A 43 -17.12 -7.67 18.57
C TYR A 43 -16.46 -6.31 18.55
N LYS A 44 -15.77 -5.97 19.65
CA LYS A 44 -14.79 -4.90 19.66
C LYS A 44 -13.46 -5.46 19.18
N LEU A 45 -13.02 -5.02 18.01
CA LEU A 45 -11.85 -5.59 17.34
C LEU A 45 -10.51 -5.22 17.99
N GLN A 46 -10.48 -4.21 18.83
CA GLN A 46 -9.28 -3.79 19.55
C GLN A 46 -8.92 -4.80 20.66
N ASP A 47 -9.92 -5.19 21.44
CA ASP A 47 -9.76 -6.05 22.62
C ASP A 47 -10.18 -7.49 22.35
N LEU A 48 -10.67 -7.79 21.13
CA LEU A 48 -11.24 -9.08 20.70
C LEU A 48 -12.39 -9.55 21.60
N LYS A 49 -13.12 -8.60 22.23
CA LYS A 49 -14.18 -8.90 23.17
C LYS A 49 -15.55 -8.83 22.49
N GLN A 50 -16.41 -9.77 22.87
CA GLN A 50 -17.82 -9.73 22.54
C GLN A 50 -18.50 -8.60 23.33
N ILE A 51 -19.25 -7.73 22.62
CA ILE A 51 -20.05 -6.65 23.22
C ILE A 51 -21.45 -7.16 23.51
N SER A 52 -22.11 -7.71 22.50
CA SER A 52 -23.46 -8.24 22.57
C SER A 52 -23.65 -9.34 21.54
N SER A 53 -24.74 -10.09 21.68
CA SER A 53 -25.11 -11.10 20.70
C SER A 53 -26.63 -11.17 20.57
N TRP A 54 -27.06 -11.53 19.38
CA TRP A 54 -28.47 -11.80 19.09
C TRP A 54 -28.62 -13.21 18.57
N SER A 55 -29.76 -13.82 18.92
CA SER A 55 -30.14 -15.12 18.41
C SER A 55 -31.53 -15.10 17.80
N SER A 56 -31.80 -16.00 16.87
CA SER A 56 -33.08 -16.14 16.21
C SER A 56 -33.40 -17.60 15.95
N LYS A 57 -34.68 -17.99 16.08
CA LYS A 57 -35.18 -19.29 15.61
C LYS A 57 -35.30 -19.33 14.09
N GLU A 58 -35.50 -18.18 13.45
CA GLU A 58 -35.57 -18.06 12.00
C GLU A 58 -34.18 -18.00 11.41
N ARG A 59 -34.00 -18.64 10.26
CA ARG A 59 -32.71 -18.71 9.58
C ARG A 59 -32.34 -17.36 8.95
N LEU A 60 -31.21 -16.80 9.32
CA LEU A 60 -30.57 -15.68 8.62
C LEU A 60 -30.08 -16.14 7.24
N THR A 61 -30.28 -15.32 6.23
CA THR A 61 -29.81 -15.58 4.86
C THR A 61 -28.82 -14.54 4.33
N THR A 62 -28.76 -13.37 4.99
CA THR A 62 -27.76 -12.34 4.71
C THR A 62 -27.00 -11.96 5.97
N SER A 63 -25.85 -11.30 5.82
CA SER A 63 -25.18 -10.65 6.94
C SER A 63 -26.06 -9.57 7.55
N VAL A 64 -25.96 -9.37 8.86
CA VAL A 64 -26.60 -8.24 9.54
C VAL A 64 -25.83 -6.97 9.21
N ILE A 65 -26.57 -5.92 8.88
CA ILE A 65 -26.03 -4.59 8.59
C ILE A 65 -26.51 -3.58 9.63
N TYR A 66 -25.75 -2.51 9.79
CA TYR A 66 -26.15 -1.33 10.54
C TYR A 66 -26.56 -0.21 9.58
N ASP A 67 -27.79 0.24 9.72
CA ASP A 67 -28.35 1.37 9.00
C ASP A 67 -28.03 2.66 9.75
N LYS A 68 -27.07 3.44 9.25
CA LYS A 68 -26.64 4.71 9.86
C LYS A 68 -27.73 5.78 9.81
N THR A 69 -28.60 5.74 8.79
CA THR A 69 -29.61 6.77 8.57
C THR A 69 -30.75 6.66 9.59
N ALA A 70 -31.15 5.44 9.94
CA ALA A 70 -32.23 5.17 10.88
C ALA A 70 -31.74 4.62 12.23
N HIS A 71 -30.44 4.55 12.48
CA HIS A 71 -29.82 4.05 13.72
C HIS A 71 -30.35 2.67 14.17
N ARG A 72 -30.43 1.73 13.25
CA ARG A 72 -31.00 0.41 13.48
C ARG A 72 -30.23 -0.68 12.75
N TYR A 73 -30.41 -1.92 13.18
CA TYR A 73 -29.87 -3.10 12.50
C TYR A 73 -30.92 -3.71 11.59
N ALA A 74 -30.47 -4.30 10.49
CA ALA A 74 -31.35 -4.99 9.55
C ALA A 74 -30.72 -6.27 9.01
N ALA A 75 -31.53 -7.28 8.76
CA ALA A 75 -31.11 -8.50 8.06
C ALA A 75 -32.31 -9.19 7.40
N VAL A 76 -31.97 -10.05 6.43
CA VAL A 76 -32.95 -10.91 5.77
C VAL A 76 -33.01 -12.29 6.44
N PHE A 77 -34.23 -12.74 6.71
CA PHE A 77 -34.52 -14.04 7.26
C PHE A 77 -35.34 -14.86 6.26
N ASN A 78 -35.03 -16.14 6.15
CA ASN A 78 -35.74 -17.06 5.26
C ASN A 78 -35.87 -16.52 3.82
N GLU A 79 -34.84 -15.81 3.31
CA GLU A 79 -34.76 -15.20 1.98
C GLU A 79 -35.79 -14.12 1.64
N ARG A 80 -36.92 -14.06 2.33
CA ARG A 80 -38.06 -13.20 1.99
C ARG A 80 -38.60 -12.35 3.13
N LYS A 81 -37.98 -12.41 4.30
CA LYS A 81 -38.45 -11.69 5.49
C LYS A 81 -37.36 -10.77 6.00
N ILE A 82 -37.64 -9.49 6.12
CA ILE A 82 -36.72 -8.51 6.70
C ILE A 82 -37.15 -8.23 8.14
N LYS A 83 -36.21 -8.26 9.07
CA LYS A 83 -36.35 -7.73 10.41
C LYS A 83 -35.45 -6.55 10.62
N VAL A 84 -35.95 -5.57 11.35
CA VAL A 84 -35.25 -4.34 11.71
C VAL A 84 -35.39 -4.16 13.20
N TRP A 85 -34.26 -3.88 13.91
CA TRP A 85 -34.25 -3.77 15.38
C TRP A 85 -33.22 -2.75 15.85
N SER A 86 -33.35 -2.33 17.12
CA SER A 86 -32.41 -1.45 17.81
C SER A 86 -31.31 -2.24 18.54
N ALA A 87 -30.28 -1.56 19.01
CA ALA A 87 -29.18 -2.18 19.77
C ALA A 87 -29.64 -2.76 21.11
N GLU A 88 -30.78 -2.30 21.65
CA GLU A 88 -31.31 -2.69 22.95
C GLU A 88 -32.05 -4.04 22.92
N GLU A 89 -32.48 -4.48 21.74
CA GLU A 89 -33.14 -5.77 21.56
C GLU A 89 -32.18 -6.93 21.83
N SER A 90 -32.59 -7.83 22.69
CA SER A 90 -31.80 -9.03 23.03
C SER A 90 -32.22 -10.28 22.25
N ASP A 91 -33.49 -10.40 21.88
CA ASP A 91 -34.06 -11.57 21.20
C ASP A 91 -34.75 -11.18 19.89
N LEU A 92 -34.22 -11.63 18.78
CA LEU A 92 -34.74 -11.36 17.44
C LEU A 92 -36.08 -12.11 17.16
N ASN A 93 -36.48 -13.05 18.02
CA ASN A 93 -37.76 -13.73 17.84
C ASN A 93 -38.95 -12.81 18.07
N ASN A 94 -38.82 -11.84 18.97
CA ASN A 94 -39.87 -10.89 19.34
C ASN A 94 -39.97 -9.72 18.37
N VAL A 95 -38.96 -9.55 17.50
CA VAL A 95 -38.90 -8.45 16.53
C VAL A 95 -39.87 -8.68 15.38
N LYS A 96 -40.63 -7.63 15.04
CA LYS A 96 -41.58 -7.63 13.92
C LYS A 96 -40.87 -7.89 12.60
N GLY A 97 -41.29 -8.92 11.87
CA GLY A 97 -40.73 -9.22 10.54
C GLY A 97 -41.69 -8.77 9.43
N TYR A 98 -41.08 -8.22 8.39
CA TYR A 98 -41.73 -7.75 7.18
C TYR A 98 -41.56 -8.80 6.08
N LYS A 99 -42.63 -9.43 5.63
CA LYS A 99 -42.60 -10.44 4.56
C LYS A 99 -42.74 -9.79 3.19
N PHE A 100 -41.99 -10.32 2.23
CA PHE A 100 -41.96 -9.92 0.83
C PHE A 100 -42.27 -11.11 -0.08
N GLN A 101 -42.70 -10.84 -1.30
CA GLN A 101 -43.03 -11.88 -2.28
C GLN A 101 -41.79 -12.48 -2.92
N PHE A 102 -40.70 -11.69 -3.04
CA PHE A 102 -39.49 -12.05 -3.76
C PHE A 102 -38.35 -12.39 -2.80
N PRO A 103 -37.44 -13.29 -3.22
CA PRO A 103 -36.24 -13.58 -2.45
C PRO A 103 -35.18 -12.48 -2.62
N PHE A 104 -34.50 -12.16 -1.53
CA PHE A 104 -33.40 -11.24 -1.49
C PHE A 104 -32.04 -11.95 -1.66
N HIS A 105 -31.14 -11.32 -2.35
CA HIS A 105 -29.74 -11.75 -2.45
C HIS A 105 -28.93 -11.21 -1.26
N THR A 106 -28.93 -9.89 -1.06
CA THR A 106 -28.20 -9.24 0.05
C THR A 106 -28.75 -7.86 0.37
N ILE A 107 -28.25 -7.27 1.45
CA ILE A 107 -28.42 -5.85 1.78
C ILE A 107 -27.04 -5.20 1.67
N LEU A 108 -26.92 -4.18 0.84
CA LEU A 108 -25.69 -3.43 0.63
C LEU A 108 -25.72 -2.14 1.43
N VAL A 109 -24.56 -1.79 1.99
CA VAL A 109 -24.36 -0.55 2.77
C VAL A 109 -23.21 0.23 2.16
N HIS A 110 -23.41 1.52 2.05
CA HIS A 110 -22.38 2.49 1.71
C HIS A 110 -22.42 3.64 2.71
N ASP A 111 -21.28 4.27 2.99
CA ASP A 111 -21.20 5.31 4.03
C ASP A 111 -22.09 6.53 3.75
N ASP A 112 -22.30 6.85 2.48
CA ASP A 112 -23.03 8.03 2.01
C ASP A 112 -24.45 7.74 1.48
N LEU A 113 -24.89 6.47 1.53
CA LEU A 113 -26.18 6.05 0.99
C LEU A 113 -27.00 5.30 2.03
N PRO A 114 -28.35 5.40 1.98
CA PRO A 114 -29.18 4.51 2.75
C PRO A 114 -28.98 3.05 2.29
N PRO A 115 -29.20 2.06 3.17
CA PRO A 115 -29.07 0.65 2.82
C PRO A 115 -29.93 0.26 1.63
N VAL A 116 -29.36 -0.48 0.70
CA VAL A 116 -30.01 -0.92 -0.55
C VAL A 116 -30.26 -2.41 -0.50
N LEU A 117 -31.50 -2.79 -0.69
CA LEU A 117 -31.90 -4.18 -0.85
C LEU A 117 -31.66 -4.64 -2.27
N VAL A 118 -31.04 -5.79 -2.43
CA VAL A 118 -30.81 -6.42 -3.73
C VAL A 118 -31.56 -7.73 -3.78
N GLN A 119 -32.43 -7.91 -4.77
CA GLN A 119 -33.12 -9.17 -5.03
C GLN A 119 -32.25 -10.15 -5.82
N GLN A 120 -32.61 -11.42 -5.83
CA GLN A 120 -31.88 -12.44 -6.60
C GLN A 120 -31.91 -12.19 -8.11
N ASN A 121 -32.93 -11.50 -8.64
CA ASN A 121 -33.05 -11.10 -10.04
C ASN A 121 -32.32 -9.77 -10.37
N GLY A 122 -31.58 -9.20 -9.40
CA GLY A 122 -30.84 -7.97 -9.55
C GLY A 122 -31.65 -6.67 -9.38
N ALA A 123 -32.95 -6.74 -9.08
CA ALA A 123 -33.73 -5.55 -8.75
C ALA A 123 -33.28 -4.96 -7.42
N THR A 124 -33.21 -3.64 -7.35
CA THR A 124 -32.79 -2.93 -6.14
C THR A 124 -33.82 -1.92 -5.68
N VAL A 125 -33.76 -1.58 -4.40
CA VAL A 125 -34.56 -0.51 -3.80
C VAL A 125 -33.95 -0.12 -2.45
N SER A 126 -34.17 1.11 -2.00
CA SER A 126 -33.78 1.50 -0.64
C SER A 126 -34.58 0.72 0.42
N LEU A 127 -33.90 0.38 1.52
CA LEU A 127 -34.54 -0.37 2.62
C LEU A 127 -35.77 0.35 3.15
N GLU A 128 -35.73 1.65 3.32
CA GLU A 128 -36.83 2.47 3.85
C GLU A 128 -38.05 2.43 2.93
N TRP A 129 -37.84 2.68 1.64
CA TRP A 129 -38.88 2.63 0.63
C TRP A 129 -39.55 1.23 0.57
N ALA A 130 -38.74 0.17 0.62
CA ALA A 130 -39.23 -1.20 0.60
C ALA A 130 -40.12 -1.52 1.82
N LEU A 131 -39.79 -1.03 3.01
CA LEU A 131 -40.58 -1.25 4.22
C LEU A 131 -41.93 -0.54 4.14
N GLN A 132 -42.00 0.64 3.50
CA GLN A 132 -43.23 1.40 3.33
C GLN A 132 -44.10 0.84 2.19
N ASN A 133 -43.51 0.43 1.07
CA ASN A 133 -44.21 0.09 -0.19
C ASN A 133 -44.20 -1.42 -0.51
N ARG A 134 -44.25 -2.29 0.49
CA ARG A 134 -44.13 -3.75 0.33
C ARG A 134 -45.05 -4.39 -0.70
N LYS A 135 -46.26 -3.84 -0.89
CA LYS A 135 -47.28 -4.41 -1.77
C LYS A 135 -47.19 -3.88 -3.21
N SER A 136 -46.64 -2.71 -3.39
CA SER A 136 -46.57 -1.99 -4.67
C SER A 136 -45.22 -2.13 -5.38
N TRP A 137 -44.26 -2.80 -4.75
CA TRP A 137 -42.96 -2.99 -5.34
C TRP A 137 -43.03 -3.90 -6.57
N CYS A 138 -42.73 -3.34 -7.73
CA CYS A 138 -42.72 -4.06 -8.98
C CYS A 138 -41.35 -4.75 -9.19
N ASN A 139 -41.35 -6.01 -9.53
CA ASN A 139 -40.16 -6.84 -9.68
C ASN A 139 -39.59 -6.75 -11.10
N LYS A 140 -39.06 -5.60 -11.50
CA LYS A 140 -38.29 -5.48 -12.74
C LYS A 140 -36.85 -5.91 -12.46
N GLY A 141 -36.54 -7.17 -12.74
CA GLY A 141 -35.16 -7.68 -12.69
C GLY A 141 -34.31 -7.16 -13.83
N ILE A 142 -33.00 -7.10 -13.60
CA ILE A 142 -32.00 -6.72 -14.62
C ILE A 142 -31.27 -7.93 -15.19
N LEU A 143 -31.40 -9.08 -14.55
CA LEU A 143 -30.76 -10.32 -14.96
C LEU A 143 -31.52 -11.00 -16.10
N ASN A 144 -30.78 -11.61 -17.01
CA ASN A 144 -31.34 -12.44 -18.05
C ASN A 144 -31.86 -13.79 -17.47
N PHE A 145 -32.61 -14.51 -18.26
CA PHE A 145 -33.04 -15.85 -17.89
C PHE A 145 -31.79 -16.75 -17.71
N GLU A 146 -31.73 -17.51 -16.60
CA GLU A 146 -30.59 -18.36 -16.19
C GLU A 146 -29.36 -17.62 -15.67
N GLU A 147 -29.31 -16.30 -15.70
CA GLU A 147 -28.25 -15.50 -15.13
C GLU A 147 -28.35 -15.48 -13.58
N LYS A 148 -27.27 -15.82 -12.90
CA LYS A 148 -27.19 -15.82 -11.44
C LYS A 148 -26.25 -14.72 -10.95
N LEU A 149 -26.70 -13.92 -10.01
CA LEU A 149 -25.88 -12.96 -9.29
C LEU A 149 -25.00 -13.71 -8.29
N LEU A 150 -23.68 -13.57 -8.40
CA LEU A 150 -22.73 -14.20 -7.50
C LEU A 150 -22.28 -13.26 -6.39
N ASP A 151 -21.90 -12.06 -6.76
CA ASP A 151 -21.43 -11.02 -5.84
C ASP A 151 -21.92 -9.66 -6.32
N CYS A 152 -22.14 -8.73 -5.38
CA CYS A 152 -22.54 -7.38 -5.73
C CYS A 152 -22.07 -6.36 -4.67
N GLN A 153 -21.86 -5.14 -5.13
CA GLN A 153 -21.45 -4.02 -4.29
C GLN A 153 -21.99 -2.70 -4.82
N LEU A 154 -22.05 -1.69 -3.96
CA LEU A 154 -22.41 -0.33 -4.32
C LEU A 154 -21.15 0.50 -4.58
N ILE A 155 -21.24 1.33 -5.61
CA ILE A 155 -20.26 2.38 -5.91
C ILE A 155 -21.00 3.71 -5.87
N TYR A 156 -20.40 4.69 -5.21
CA TYR A 156 -20.94 6.06 -5.19
C TYR A 156 -19.88 7.03 -5.70
N LEU A 157 -20.14 7.60 -6.87
CA LEU A 157 -19.21 8.50 -7.54
C LEU A 157 -19.95 9.70 -8.15
N ASN A 158 -19.38 10.89 -8.00
CA ASN A 158 -19.90 12.12 -8.60
C ASN A 158 -21.39 12.38 -8.27
N GLY A 159 -21.85 11.97 -7.08
CA GLY A 159 -23.24 12.12 -6.67
C GLY A 159 -24.21 11.07 -7.21
N LYS A 160 -23.71 10.06 -7.94
CA LYS A 160 -24.50 8.96 -8.48
C LYS A 160 -24.15 7.64 -7.81
N ALA A 161 -25.20 6.89 -7.45
CA ALA A 161 -25.07 5.53 -6.96
C ALA A 161 -25.14 4.53 -8.12
N SER A 162 -24.32 3.51 -8.10
CA SER A 162 -24.37 2.42 -9.09
C SER A 162 -24.25 1.08 -8.39
N LEU A 163 -25.07 0.13 -8.81
CA LEU A 163 -24.93 -1.28 -8.45
C LEU A 163 -23.95 -1.93 -9.42
N CYS A 164 -22.92 -2.55 -8.87
CA CYS A 164 -21.99 -3.37 -9.62
C CYS A 164 -22.11 -4.82 -9.15
N GLY A 165 -22.13 -5.77 -10.09
CA GLY A 165 -22.29 -7.17 -9.72
C GLY A 165 -21.62 -8.13 -10.70
N LEU A 166 -21.03 -9.19 -10.14
CA LEU A 166 -20.55 -10.33 -10.92
C LEU A 166 -21.71 -11.30 -11.12
N THR A 167 -21.97 -11.65 -12.37
CA THR A 167 -23.00 -12.61 -12.73
C THR A 167 -22.39 -13.77 -13.51
N LYS A 168 -23.07 -14.88 -13.52
CA LYS A 168 -22.67 -16.08 -14.25
C LYS A 168 -23.84 -16.63 -15.06
N ILE A 169 -23.56 -16.90 -16.35
CA ILE A 169 -24.44 -17.64 -17.26
C ILE A 169 -23.65 -18.85 -17.72
N ASP A 170 -24.10 -20.05 -17.40
CA ASP A 170 -23.39 -21.31 -17.67
C ASP A 170 -21.93 -21.29 -17.19
N GLN A 171 -20.98 -21.14 -18.09
CA GLN A 171 -19.55 -21.05 -17.80
C GLN A 171 -18.96 -19.65 -18.03
N THR A 172 -19.77 -18.69 -18.47
CA THR A 172 -19.32 -17.32 -18.75
C THR A 172 -19.62 -16.40 -17.58
N TYR A 173 -18.68 -15.53 -17.27
CA TYR A 173 -18.83 -14.50 -16.26
C TYR A 173 -19.10 -13.16 -16.93
N ASN A 174 -20.06 -12.41 -16.41
CA ASN A 174 -20.35 -11.05 -16.83
C ASN A 174 -20.27 -10.12 -15.61
N TYR A 175 -19.78 -8.93 -15.81
CA TYR A 175 -19.82 -7.88 -14.81
C TYR A 175 -20.85 -6.82 -15.22
N ILE A 176 -21.83 -6.61 -14.37
CA ILE A 176 -22.96 -5.71 -14.63
C ILE A 176 -22.74 -4.43 -13.85
N ILE A 177 -23.02 -3.30 -14.49
CA ILE A 177 -23.00 -1.98 -13.86
C ILE A 177 -24.34 -1.31 -14.21
N VAL A 178 -25.04 -0.85 -13.18
CA VAL A 178 -26.36 -0.23 -13.34
C VAL A 178 -26.45 1.01 -12.48
N GLU A 179 -26.81 2.13 -13.08
CA GLU A 179 -27.09 3.36 -12.32
C GLU A 179 -28.37 3.22 -11.52
N LEU A 180 -28.37 3.74 -10.31
CA LEU A 180 -29.52 3.78 -9.41
C LEU A 180 -30.12 5.19 -9.42
N ASP A 181 -31.45 5.27 -9.28
CA ASP A 181 -32.16 6.53 -9.11
C ASP A 181 -32.13 7.03 -7.65
N ASN A 182 -32.85 8.11 -7.38
CA ASN A 182 -32.91 8.72 -6.04
C ASN A 182 -33.48 7.78 -4.96
N ASP A 183 -34.32 6.82 -5.34
CA ASP A 183 -34.88 5.81 -4.44
C ASP A 183 -34.01 4.54 -4.39
N ASN A 184 -32.82 4.58 -4.99
CA ASN A 184 -31.92 3.45 -5.19
C ASN A 184 -32.57 2.29 -5.98
N CYS A 185 -33.53 2.60 -6.83
CA CYS A 185 -34.10 1.67 -7.79
C CYS A 185 -33.21 1.60 -9.06
N VAL A 186 -33.17 0.43 -9.65
CA VAL A 186 -32.45 0.19 -10.89
C VAL A 186 -33.09 0.96 -12.04
N GLN A 187 -32.28 1.73 -12.77
CA GLN A 187 -32.63 2.30 -14.04
C GLN A 187 -32.37 1.28 -15.15
N SER A 188 -33.44 0.68 -15.70
CA SER A 188 -33.32 -0.38 -16.72
C SER A 188 -32.69 0.07 -18.04
N ASP A 189 -32.64 1.38 -18.29
CA ASP A 189 -32.20 1.93 -19.57
C ASP A 189 -30.67 2.12 -19.68
N HIS A 190 -29.94 1.99 -18.55
CA HIS A 190 -28.50 2.20 -18.47
C HIS A 190 -27.79 0.99 -17.83
N ILE A 191 -27.98 -0.20 -18.39
CA ILE A 191 -27.29 -1.41 -17.96
C ILE A 191 -26.05 -1.62 -18.83
N LYS A 192 -24.86 -1.46 -18.23
CA LYS A 192 -23.60 -1.83 -18.88
C LYS A 192 -23.22 -3.25 -18.50
N ARG A 193 -22.87 -4.06 -19.49
CA ARG A 193 -22.42 -5.45 -19.29
C ARG A 193 -21.03 -5.62 -19.87
N ILE A 194 -20.10 -6.11 -19.07
CA ILE A 194 -18.74 -6.43 -19.48
C ILE A 194 -18.59 -7.94 -19.44
N GLU A 195 -18.39 -8.57 -20.60
CA GLU A 195 -18.12 -10.00 -20.68
C GLU A 195 -16.69 -10.29 -20.22
N LEU A 196 -16.56 -11.11 -19.18
CA LEU A 196 -15.28 -11.53 -18.64
C LEU A 196 -14.91 -12.90 -19.23
N LYS A 197 -14.41 -12.89 -20.47
CA LYS A 197 -14.00 -14.08 -21.19
C LYS A 197 -12.61 -13.91 -21.78
N ARG A 198 -11.78 -14.90 -21.59
CA ARG A 198 -10.43 -14.98 -22.18
C ARG A 198 -10.18 -16.36 -22.72
N THR A 199 -9.47 -16.43 -23.85
CA THR A 199 -9.06 -17.71 -24.45
C THR A 199 -8.00 -18.36 -23.57
N SER A 200 -8.27 -19.57 -23.12
CA SER A 200 -7.36 -20.40 -22.31
C SER A 200 -7.10 -19.88 -20.88
N GLU A 201 -7.88 -18.96 -20.37
CA GLU A 201 -7.73 -18.44 -19.01
C GLU A 201 -9.07 -18.48 -18.27
N GLU A 202 -9.00 -18.82 -16.97
CA GLU A 202 -10.15 -18.80 -16.07
C GLU A 202 -10.08 -17.62 -15.12
N LEU A 203 -11.23 -17.02 -14.82
CA LEU A 203 -11.34 -15.96 -13.82
C LEU A 203 -11.16 -16.55 -12.41
N VAL A 204 -10.14 -16.14 -11.70
CA VAL A 204 -9.79 -16.64 -10.36
C VAL A 204 -10.34 -15.75 -9.27
N ALA A 205 -10.22 -14.43 -9.41
CA ALA A 205 -10.70 -13.46 -8.45
C ALA A 205 -11.03 -12.12 -9.10
N HIS A 206 -11.84 -11.32 -8.41
CA HIS A 206 -12.14 -9.96 -8.82
C HIS A 206 -12.24 -9.04 -7.60
N VAL A 207 -12.04 -7.75 -7.82
CA VAL A 207 -12.25 -6.71 -6.80
C VAL A 207 -12.49 -5.38 -7.50
N VAL A 208 -13.35 -4.56 -6.93
CA VAL A 208 -13.52 -3.19 -7.41
C VAL A 208 -12.74 -2.23 -6.56
N MET A 209 -11.98 -1.40 -7.21
CA MET A 209 -11.28 -0.27 -6.61
C MET A 209 -11.96 1.01 -7.03
N GLN A 210 -12.15 1.90 -6.07
CA GLN A 210 -12.75 3.21 -6.28
C GLN A 210 -11.77 4.28 -5.82
N ASN A 211 -11.57 5.30 -6.65
CA ASN A 211 -10.96 6.56 -6.26
C ASN A 211 -12.01 7.68 -6.32
N LYS A 212 -11.62 8.92 -6.05
CA LYS A 212 -12.55 10.05 -5.99
C LYS A 212 -13.32 10.31 -7.30
N CYS A 213 -12.74 9.94 -8.45
CA CYS A 213 -13.28 10.26 -9.77
C CYS A 213 -13.68 9.04 -10.58
N ASN A 214 -13.06 7.89 -10.35
CA ASN A 214 -13.20 6.70 -11.18
C ASN A 214 -13.33 5.43 -10.36
N ALA A 215 -13.94 4.41 -10.95
CA ALA A 215 -13.95 3.05 -10.43
C ALA A 215 -13.40 2.08 -11.47
N TYR A 216 -12.65 1.09 -10.99
CA TYR A 216 -12.00 0.08 -11.82
C TYR A 216 -12.32 -1.30 -11.28
N LEU A 217 -12.69 -2.21 -12.18
CA LEU A 217 -12.75 -3.62 -11.87
C LEU A 217 -11.38 -4.24 -12.13
N LEU A 218 -10.77 -4.80 -11.10
CA LEU A 218 -9.58 -5.63 -11.23
C LEU A 218 -10.00 -7.09 -11.31
N THR A 219 -9.48 -7.80 -12.30
CA THR A 219 -9.74 -9.23 -12.51
C THR A 219 -8.42 -9.99 -12.52
N LEU A 220 -8.30 -10.98 -11.64
CA LEU A 220 -7.17 -11.90 -11.60
C LEU A 220 -7.53 -13.17 -12.35
N TRP A 221 -6.67 -13.56 -13.27
CA TRP A 221 -6.85 -14.72 -14.13
C TRP A 221 -5.85 -15.83 -13.81
N SER A 222 -6.11 -17.01 -14.31
CA SER A 222 -5.14 -18.10 -14.28
C SER A 222 -3.81 -17.63 -14.86
N HIS A 223 -2.68 -18.14 -14.38
CA HIS A 223 -1.32 -17.63 -14.63
C HIS A 223 -0.97 -16.29 -13.95
N GLY A 224 -1.76 -15.86 -12.96
CA GLY A 224 -1.45 -14.68 -12.13
C GLY A 224 -1.64 -13.34 -12.81
N ARG A 225 -2.22 -13.29 -14.01
CA ARG A 225 -2.41 -12.04 -14.76
C ARG A 225 -3.51 -11.18 -14.16
N LEU A 226 -3.16 -9.96 -13.78
CA LEU A 226 -4.08 -8.97 -13.23
C LEU A 226 -4.44 -7.94 -14.29
N TYR A 227 -5.72 -7.81 -14.61
CA TYR A 227 -6.24 -6.85 -15.58
C TYR A 227 -7.14 -5.82 -14.90
N SER A 228 -7.19 -4.64 -15.49
CA SER A 228 -8.08 -3.54 -15.08
C SER A 228 -9.07 -3.23 -16.18
N HIS A 229 -10.32 -3.03 -15.78
CA HIS A 229 -11.41 -2.54 -16.63
C HIS A 229 -11.94 -1.25 -16.01
N SER A 230 -12.06 -0.18 -16.81
CA SER A 230 -12.73 1.03 -16.35
C SER A 230 -14.25 0.80 -16.29
N LEU A 231 -14.86 1.16 -15.17
CA LEU A 231 -16.31 0.98 -14.98
C LEU A 231 -17.09 2.21 -15.45
N MET A 232 -16.45 3.37 -15.50
CA MET A 232 -17.12 4.64 -15.78
C MET A 232 -17.07 5.11 -17.24
N ASP A 233 -16.13 4.60 -18.05
CA ASP A 233 -16.01 5.01 -19.43
C ASP A 233 -17.14 4.44 -20.26
N ILE A 234 -17.81 5.33 -21.01
CA ILE A 234 -19.00 5.03 -21.82
C ILE A 234 -18.63 4.27 -23.12
N SER A 235 -17.35 4.29 -23.50
CA SER A 235 -16.92 3.61 -24.71
C SER A 235 -16.82 2.09 -24.49
N ASP A 236 -17.72 1.36 -25.10
CA ASP A 236 -17.81 -0.13 -25.06
C ASP A 236 -16.57 -0.86 -25.60
N SER A 237 -15.54 -0.14 -26.02
CA SER A 237 -14.42 -0.65 -26.82
C SER A 237 -13.03 -0.56 -26.16
N GLU A 238 -12.89 -0.08 -24.92
CA GLU A 238 -11.55 -0.11 -24.32
C GLU A 238 -11.20 -1.54 -23.87
N PRO A 239 -10.15 -2.12 -24.49
CA PRO A 239 -9.70 -3.45 -24.11
C PRO A 239 -9.18 -3.43 -22.67
N SER A 240 -9.45 -4.48 -21.92
CA SER A 240 -8.89 -4.67 -20.60
C SER A 240 -7.37 -4.47 -20.59
N LYS A 241 -6.88 -3.60 -19.72
CA LYS A 241 -5.44 -3.31 -19.62
C LYS A 241 -4.76 -4.29 -18.67
N LEU A 242 -3.74 -5.00 -19.16
CA LEU A 242 -2.87 -5.79 -18.30
C LEU A 242 -2.10 -4.84 -17.37
N LEU A 243 -2.29 -5.00 -16.08
CA LEU A 243 -1.58 -4.22 -15.06
C LEU A 243 -0.27 -4.88 -14.67
N SER A 244 -0.33 -6.14 -14.28
CA SER A 244 0.82 -6.87 -13.74
C SER A 244 0.55 -8.37 -13.71
N VAL A 245 1.58 -9.13 -13.33
CA VAL A 245 1.47 -10.56 -13.05
C VAL A 245 1.79 -10.77 -11.56
N ILE A 246 0.88 -11.42 -10.84
CA ILE A 246 1.07 -11.76 -9.42
C ILE A 246 1.67 -13.15 -9.37
N THR A 247 2.89 -13.27 -8.88
CA THR A 247 3.64 -14.54 -8.82
C THR A 247 3.66 -15.18 -7.43
N ASN A 248 3.30 -14.44 -6.39
CA ASN A 248 3.37 -14.91 -4.99
C ASN A 248 2.19 -15.81 -4.57
N ILE A 249 1.14 -15.90 -5.39
CA ILE A 249 -0.05 -16.70 -5.12
C ILE A 249 -0.23 -17.71 -6.26
N ASP A 250 -0.47 -18.99 -5.92
CA ASP A 250 -0.82 -20.00 -6.90
C ASP A 250 -2.28 -19.83 -7.35
N THR A 251 -2.46 -19.39 -8.58
CA THR A 251 -3.76 -19.12 -9.19
C THR A 251 -4.49 -20.37 -9.71
N LYS A 252 -3.93 -21.56 -9.53
CA LYS A 252 -4.65 -22.82 -9.72
C LYS A 252 -5.75 -23.03 -8.69
N TYR A 253 -5.65 -22.33 -7.57
CA TYR A 253 -6.61 -22.38 -6.48
C TYR A 253 -7.38 -21.05 -6.38
N PRO A 254 -8.62 -21.08 -5.84
CA PRO A 254 -9.38 -19.85 -5.60
C PRO A 254 -8.60 -18.80 -4.79
N VAL A 255 -8.64 -17.59 -5.25
CA VAL A 255 -8.05 -16.42 -4.59
C VAL A 255 -9.16 -15.45 -4.20
N ILE A 256 -8.99 -14.74 -3.09
CA ILE A 256 -9.93 -13.74 -2.65
C ILE A 256 -9.20 -12.40 -2.54
N MET A 257 -9.82 -11.37 -3.08
CA MET A 257 -9.29 -10.01 -3.06
C MET A 257 -10.28 -9.04 -2.40
N THR A 258 -9.75 -8.04 -1.71
CA THR A 258 -10.53 -6.92 -1.18
C THR A 258 -9.77 -5.61 -1.32
N ALA A 259 -10.45 -4.52 -1.62
CA ALA A 259 -9.84 -3.20 -1.75
C ALA A 259 -9.55 -2.60 -0.37
N LEU A 260 -8.35 -2.08 -0.17
CA LEU A 260 -7.93 -1.40 1.05
C LEU A 260 -8.06 0.12 0.94
N ASN A 261 -7.66 0.66 -0.18
CA ASN A 261 -7.80 2.07 -0.53
C ASN A 261 -7.79 2.24 -2.06
N GLU A 262 -7.62 3.46 -2.54
CA GLU A 262 -7.60 3.82 -3.96
C GLU A 262 -6.48 3.12 -4.77
N THR A 263 -5.42 2.63 -4.12
CA THR A 263 -4.22 2.10 -4.79
C THR A 263 -3.79 0.72 -4.31
N MET A 264 -4.37 0.21 -3.22
CA MET A 264 -3.93 -1.03 -2.58
C MET A 264 -5.06 -2.03 -2.43
N ILE A 265 -4.76 -3.29 -2.67
CA ILE A 265 -5.64 -4.43 -2.45
C ILE A 265 -4.99 -5.40 -1.46
N ALA A 266 -5.82 -6.11 -0.70
CA ALA A 266 -5.40 -7.31 0.02
C ALA A 266 -5.84 -8.54 -0.78
N ALA A 267 -4.97 -9.54 -0.86
CA ALA A 267 -5.27 -10.80 -1.51
C ALA A 267 -4.87 -11.98 -0.62
N TYR A 268 -5.72 -13.01 -0.60
CA TYR A 268 -5.46 -14.28 0.08
C TYR A 268 -5.55 -15.42 -0.92
N GLY A 269 -4.56 -16.30 -0.93
CA GLY A 269 -4.52 -17.47 -1.80
C GLY A 269 -3.49 -18.50 -1.35
N ALA A 270 -3.35 -19.58 -2.11
CA ALA A 270 -2.34 -20.60 -1.85
C ALA A 270 -0.93 -20.06 -2.12
N ASP A 271 0.04 -20.47 -1.31
CA ASP A 271 1.45 -20.12 -1.51
C ASP A 271 2.02 -20.91 -2.70
N VAL A 272 2.80 -20.25 -3.56
CA VAL A 272 3.47 -20.89 -4.71
C VAL A 272 4.66 -21.74 -4.26
N SER A 273 5.36 -21.31 -3.21
CA SER A 273 6.64 -21.89 -2.80
C SER A 273 6.51 -23.04 -1.80
N GLU A 274 5.42 -23.10 -1.03
CA GLU A 274 5.26 -24.03 0.09
C GLU A 274 3.80 -24.46 0.25
N GLU A 275 3.60 -25.54 1.02
CA GLU A 275 2.26 -25.89 1.49
C GLU A 275 1.76 -24.81 2.46
N GLY A 276 0.67 -24.14 2.13
CA GLY A 276 0.09 -23.10 2.96
C GLY A 276 -0.65 -22.04 2.18
N ALA A 277 -0.82 -20.90 2.79
CA ALA A 277 -1.47 -19.75 2.18
C ALA A 277 -0.69 -18.48 2.42
N VAL A 278 -0.91 -17.50 1.57
CA VAL A 278 -0.36 -16.15 1.67
C VAL A 278 -1.51 -15.14 1.78
N LEU A 279 -1.41 -14.27 2.77
CA LEU A 279 -2.17 -13.02 2.85
C LEU A 279 -1.21 -11.89 2.50
N MET A 280 -1.48 -11.14 1.44
CA MET A 280 -0.60 -10.07 0.99
C MET A 280 -1.34 -8.76 0.78
N ILE A 281 -0.61 -7.66 0.92
CA ILE A 281 -1.04 -6.32 0.50
C ILE A 281 -0.26 -5.97 -0.77
N TYR A 282 -1.00 -5.73 -1.84
CA TYR A 282 -0.46 -5.40 -3.15
C TYR A 282 -0.79 -3.97 -3.55
N ASN A 283 0.21 -3.22 -3.97
CA ASN A 283 0.03 -1.88 -4.52
C ASN A 283 -0.17 -1.98 -6.04
N VAL A 284 -1.37 -1.63 -6.49
CA VAL A 284 -1.76 -1.73 -7.90
C VAL A 284 -1.08 -0.66 -8.76
N GLN A 285 -0.87 0.53 -8.19
CA GLN A 285 -0.24 1.64 -8.90
C GLN A 285 1.23 1.37 -9.19
N PHE A 286 1.97 0.88 -8.18
CA PHE A 286 3.39 0.58 -8.32
C PHE A 286 3.68 -0.88 -8.72
N LYS A 287 2.63 -1.71 -8.82
CA LYS A 287 2.72 -3.13 -9.21
C LYS A 287 3.63 -3.96 -8.30
N LEU A 288 3.59 -3.69 -7.00
CA LEU A 288 4.50 -4.26 -6.01
C LEU A 288 3.77 -4.84 -4.81
N VAL A 289 4.28 -5.95 -4.29
CA VAL A 289 3.86 -6.50 -3.00
C VAL A 289 4.47 -5.66 -1.89
N GLN A 290 3.61 -5.08 -1.04
CA GLN A 290 4.01 -4.20 0.06
C GLN A 290 4.23 -4.93 1.38
N ALA A 291 3.42 -5.95 1.64
CA ALA A 291 3.51 -6.77 2.84
C ALA A 291 2.95 -8.16 2.54
N THR A 292 3.55 -9.17 3.15
CA THR A 292 3.11 -10.57 3.05
C THR A 292 3.09 -11.21 4.42
N GLN A 293 2.12 -12.10 4.64
CA GLN A 293 2.05 -12.95 5.81
C GLN A 293 1.75 -14.37 5.36
N LYS A 294 2.63 -15.30 5.69
CA LYS A 294 2.44 -16.72 5.40
C LYS A 294 1.55 -17.37 6.47
N LEU A 295 0.68 -18.24 6.04
CA LEU A 295 -0.25 -19.00 6.88
C LEU A 295 -0.03 -20.49 6.62
N LYS A 296 -0.01 -21.28 7.68
CA LYS A 296 0.35 -22.71 7.60
C LYS A 296 -0.56 -23.56 6.72
N LEU A 297 -1.82 -23.18 6.58
CA LEU A 297 -2.81 -23.96 5.83
C LEU A 297 -3.61 -23.07 4.89
N TYR A 298 -3.79 -23.54 3.68
CA TYR A 298 -4.68 -22.92 2.69
C TYR A 298 -6.11 -23.44 2.87
N THR A 299 -7.08 -22.56 2.69
CA THR A 299 -8.52 -22.87 2.75
C THR A 299 -9.19 -22.41 1.47
N LYS A 300 -9.79 -23.36 0.74
CA LYS A 300 -10.42 -23.11 -0.55
C LYS A 300 -11.62 -22.16 -0.49
N GLU A 301 -12.44 -22.27 0.57
CA GLU A 301 -13.66 -21.47 0.76
C GLU A 301 -13.43 -20.32 1.77
N ALA A 302 -12.23 -19.79 1.83
CA ALA A 302 -11.92 -18.63 2.67
C ALA A 302 -12.77 -17.42 2.26
N LYS A 303 -12.98 -16.49 3.19
CA LYS A 303 -13.63 -15.20 2.93
C LYS A 303 -12.82 -14.10 3.60
N LEU A 304 -12.75 -12.94 2.95
CA LEU A 304 -11.94 -11.81 3.40
C LEU A 304 -12.79 -10.54 3.40
N TRP A 305 -12.81 -9.85 4.53
CA TRP A 305 -13.48 -8.56 4.68
C TRP A 305 -12.53 -7.53 5.23
N ARG A 306 -12.83 -6.29 4.91
CA ARG A 306 -12.16 -5.12 5.48
C ARG A 306 -13.12 -4.41 6.43
N VAL A 307 -12.66 -4.18 7.66
CA VAL A 307 -13.34 -3.30 8.62
C VAL A 307 -12.29 -2.30 9.14
N GLU A 308 -12.41 -1.06 8.69
CA GLU A 308 -11.48 0.03 9.00
C GLU A 308 -10.01 -0.31 8.66
N ASP A 309 -9.15 -0.42 9.67
CA ASP A 309 -7.72 -0.74 9.59
C ASP A 309 -7.40 -2.24 9.82
N LYS A 310 -8.41 -3.09 9.72
CA LYS A 310 -8.29 -4.53 9.99
C LYS A 310 -8.87 -5.35 8.84
N LEU A 311 -8.17 -6.43 8.53
CA LEU A 311 -8.64 -7.50 7.67
C LEU A 311 -9.22 -8.61 8.53
N LEU A 312 -10.41 -9.06 8.20
CA LEU A 312 -11.04 -10.22 8.82
C LEU A 312 -11.03 -11.38 7.81
N LEU A 313 -10.28 -12.40 8.15
CA LEU A 313 -10.08 -13.58 7.32
C LEU A 313 -10.76 -14.79 7.96
N ALA A 314 -11.74 -15.35 7.28
CA ALA A 314 -12.32 -16.64 7.65
C ALA A 314 -11.57 -17.75 6.92
N ALA A 315 -10.73 -18.46 7.65
CA ALA A 315 -9.94 -19.59 7.16
C ALA A 315 -9.78 -20.63 8.26
N ASN A 316 -9.56 -21.89 7.90
CA ASN A 316 -9.22 -22.98 8.83
C ASN A 316 -10.11 -23.10 10.06
N ARG A 317 -11.41 -22.94 9.93
CA ARG A 317 -12.39 -22.96 11.03
C ARG A 317 -12.21 -21.83 12.07
N HIS A 318 -11.56 -20.74 11.68
CA HIS A 318 -11.40 -19.58 12.54
C HIS A 318 -11.72 -18.31 11.74
N LEU A 319 -12.28 -17.34 12.41
CA LEU A 319 -12.29 -15.97 11.96
C LEU A 319 -11.12 -15.26 12.63
N ALA A 320 -10.16 -14.86 11.83
CA ALA A 320 -8.96 -14.17 12.29
C ALA A 320 -9.00 -12.69 11.94
N VAL A 321 -8.40 -11.86 12.78
CA VAL A 321 -8.22 -10.42 12.56
C VAL A 321 -6.74 -10.17 12.31
N ALA A 322 -6.42 -9.54 11.18
CA ALA A 322 -5.08 -9.12 10.82
C ALA A 322 -5.06 -7.58 10.70
N PRO A 323 -4.54 -6.87 11.71
CA PRO A 323 -4.39 -5.42 11.63
C PRO A 323 -3.37 -5.05 10.56
N TYR A 324 -3.65 -3.98 9.82
CA TYR A 324 -2.72 -3.45 8.83
C TYR A 324 -2.58 -1.94 8.95
N ARG A 325 -1.46 -1.43 8.47
CA ARG A 325 -1.21 0.02 8.36
C ARG A 325 -0.74 0.33 6.95
N LEU A 326 -1.37 1.31 6.34
CA LEU A 326 -0.95 1.83 5.05
C LEU A 326 -0.14 3.10 5.29
N ALA A 327 1.12 3.07 4.93
CA ALA A 327 1.94 4.28 4.98
C ALA A 327 1.64 5.17 3.76
N PRO A 328 1.81 6.50 3.87
CA PRO A 328 1.73 7.39 2.73
C PRO A 328 2.72 6.94 1.64
N GLN A 329 2.38 7.20 0.39
CA GLN A 329 3.19 6.84 -0.76
C GLN A 329 4.53 7.60 -0.68
N ARG A 330 5.60 6.88 -0.40
CA ARG A 330 6.99 7.36 -0.41
C ARG A 330 7.78 6.55 -1.43
N ILE A 331 8.92 7.06 -1.86
CA ILE A 331 9.84 6.38 -2.79
C ILE A 331 10.17 4.96 -2.30
N ALA A 332 10.36 4.76 -1.00
CA ALA A 332 10.58 3.45 -0.39
C ALA A 332 9.43 2.45 -0.65
N ALA A 333 8.19 2.92 -0.83
CA ALA A 333 7.06 2.05 -1.19
C ALA A 333 7.08 1.63 -2.67
N MET A 334 7.75 2.38 -3.53
CA MET A 334 7.93 2.03 -4.95
C MET A 334 8.94 0.91 -5.15
N LEU A 335 9.91 0.77 -4.24
CA LEU A 335 10.96 -0.25 -4.30
C LEU A 335 10.49 -1.63 -3.81
N GLY A 336 9.26 -1.72 -3.30
CA GLY A 336 8.69 -2.98 -2.83
C GLY A 336 9.18 -3.41 -1.45
N SER A 337 8.58 -4.48 -0.95
CA SER A 337 8.92 -5.07 0.35
C SER A 337 10.01 -6.13 0.28
N SER A 338 10.68 -6.30 -0.87
CA SER A 338 11.80 -7.22 -1.01
C SER A 338 12.99 -6.84 -0.10
N VAL A 339 13.04 -5.55 0.30
CA VAL A 339 13.94 -5.09 1.37
C VAL A 339 13.25 -5.34 2.72
N ARG A 340 13.25 -6.56 3.18
CA ARG A 340 12.90 -6.87 4.57
C ARG A 340 14.08 -6.46 5.44
N PHE A 341 13.91 -5.42 6.24
CA PHE A 341 14.76 -5.25 7.41
C PHE A 341 14.46 -6.43 8.34
N LYS A 342 15.39 -7.36 8.43
CA LYS A 342 15.37 -8.42 9.45
C LYS A 342 15.29 -7.71 10.80
N ASN A 343 14.16 -7.80 11.48
CA ASN A 343 14.18 -7.63 12.92
C ASN A 343 15.07 -8.76 13.47
N ASN A 344 16.13 -8.38 14.15
CA ASN A 344 17.04 -9.31 14.83
C ASN A 344 16.29 -10.02 15.95
N ASN A 345 15.49 -11.00 15.63
CA ASN A 345 15.08 -12.05 16.55
C ASN A 345 14.64 -13.24 15.70
N GLU A 346 15.48 -14.28 15.79
CA GLU A 346 15.25 -15.69 15.50
C GLU A 346 15.41 -16.16 14.04
N ASN A 347 16.50 -16.87 13.83
CA ASN A 347 16.76 -18.05 13.03
C ASN A 347 15.60 -18.54 12.13
N GLU A 348 15.51 -18.02 10.93
CA GLU A 348 15.00 -18.74 9.77
C GLU A 348 15.76 -18.21 8.55
N GLU A 349 16.44 -19.11 7.86
CA GLU A 349 17.12 -18.87 6.59
C GLU A 349 16.04 -18.59 5.54
N ASP A 350 15.70 -17.31 5.35
CA ASP A 350 14.84 -16.88 4.25
C ASP A 350 15.70 -16.74 2.98
N GLU A 351 15.59 -17.70 2.07
CA GLU A 351 16.06 -17.54 0.71
C GLU A 351 15.47 -16.27 0.08
N VAL A 352 16.34 -15.39 -0.34
CA VAL A 352 15.97 -14.19 -1.11
C VAL A 352 15.48 -14.66 -2.47
N VAL A 353 14.16 -14.64 -2.69
CA VAL A 353 13.61 -14.79 -4.04
C VAL A 353 13.94 -13.52 -4.81
N ILE A 354 15.01 -13.57 -5.56
CA ILE A 354 15.33 -12.56 -6.57
C ILE A 354 14.22 -12.63 -7.61
N VAL A 355 13.38 -11.60 -7.65
CA VAL A 355 12.46 -11.40 -8.78
C VAL A 355 13.35 -11.08 -9.98
N GLN A 356 13.64 -12.10 -10.76
CA GLN A 356 14.21 -11.94 -12.08
C GLN A 356 13.12 -11.36 -13.00
N ASP A 357 12.85 -10.08 -12.89
CA ASP A 357 12.39 -9.33 -14.04
C ASP A 357 13.64 -8.82 -14.74
N SER A 358 14.02 -9.61 -15.65
CA SER A 358 15.06 -9.51 -16.62
C SER A 358 15.03 -8.20 -17.42
N ILE A 359 15.64 -7.18 -16.87
CA ILE A 359 16.70 -6.53 -17.58
C ILE A 359 17.88 -6.62 -16.62
N ILE A 360 18.42 -7.81 -16.50
CA ILE A 360 19.83 -7.93 -16.19
C ILE A 360 20.48 -7.20 -17.36
N ALA A 361 20.96 -6.00 -17.12
CA ALA A 361 22.04 -5.50 -17.94
C ALA A 361 23.05 -6.65 -17.89
N GLN A 362 23.14 -7.42 -18.96
CA GLN A 362 24.22 -8.36 -19.12
C GLN A 362 25.45 -7.48 -19.06
N TRP A 363 26.08 -7.49 -17.91
CA TRP A 363 27.47 -7.07 -17.81
C TRP A 363 28.19 -8.10 -18.66
N GLU A 364 28.22 -7.84 -19.98
CA GLU A 364 29.13 -8.55 -20.85
C GLU A 364 30.49 -8.39 -20.19
N ASN A 365 31.18 -9.49 -19.97
CA ASN A 365 32.59 -9.55 -19.57
C ASN A 365 33.50 -8.99 -20.69
N THR A 366 33.06 -7.98 -21.37
CA THR A 366 33.87 -7.12 -22.22
C THR A 366 34.55 -6.16 -21.28
N GLN A 367 35.84 -6.37 -21.07
CA GLN A 367 36.69 -5.37 -20.42
C GLN A 367 36.32 -4.00 -20.99
N PRO A 368 35.92 -3.03 -20.15
CA PRO A 368 35.55 -1.72 -20.64
C PRO A 368 36.70 -1.19 -21.49
N LYS A 369 36.38 -0.83 -22.72
CA LYS A 369 37.40 -0.23 -23.60
C LYS A 369 37.81 1.09 -22.97
N PRO A 370 39.13 1.38 -22.84
CA PRO A 370 39.58 2.64 -22.27
C PRO A 370 39.00 3.83 -23.04
N SER A 371 38.67 4.89 -22.33
CA SER A 371 38.09 6.09 -22.91
C SER A 371 39.06 6.64 -23.99
N LYS A 372 38.52 7.06 -25.15
CA LYS A 372 39.33 7.67 -26.19
C LYS A 372 39.52 9.13 -25.85
N PHE A 373 40.76 9.51 -25.53
CA PHE A 373 41.13 10.89 -25.24
C PHE A 373 41.75 11.56 -26.45
N LEU A 374 41.53 12.88 -26.57
CA LEU A 374 42.33 13.73 -27.45
C LEU A 374 43.62 14.08 -26.69
N GLU A 375 44.78 13.79 -27.26
CA GLU A 375 46.11 13.99 -26.63
C GLU A 375 46.32 15.42 -26.11
N ASN A 376 45.60 16.40 -26.65
CA ASN A 376 45.73 17.82 -26.30
C ASN A 376 45.00 18.20 -24.99
N ASP A 377 44.13 17.34 -24.46
CA ASP A 377 43.35 17.66 -23.27
C ASP A 377 43.97 17.14 -21.97
N ILE A 378 45.08 16.38 -22.06
CA ILE A 378 45.73 15.75 -20.91
C ILE A 378 46.63 16.75 -20.20
N PRO A 379 46.52 16.94 -18.88
CA PRO A 379 47.45 17.79 -18.12
C PRO A 379 48.91 17.34 -18.32
N GLN A 380 49.80 18.31 -18.60
CA GLN A 380 51.20 18.01 -18.96
C GLN A 380 51.97 17.19 -17.92
N ASN A 381 51.60 17.33 -16.64
CA ASN A 381 52.26 16.66 -15.53
C ASN A 381 52.02 15.13 -15.52
N ILE A 382 50.88 14.66 -16.04
CA ILE A 382 50.46 13.25 -15.99
C ILE A 382 50.36 12.60 -17.37
N SER A 383 50.54 13.38 -18.45
CA SER A 383 50.32 12.91 -19.82
C SER A 383 51.16 11.68 -20.18
N LYS A 384 52.42 11.62 -19.79
CA LYS A 384 53.30 10.48 -20.09
C LYS A 384 52.88 9.21 -19.35
N GLN A 385 52.42 9.33 -18.10
CA GLN A 385 51.95 8.19 -17.29
C GLN A 385 50.62 7.65 -17.81
N ILE A 386 49.68 8.54 -18.14
CA ILE A 386 48.38 8.14 -18.68
C ILE A 386 48.57 7.45 -20.04
N LEU A 387 49.39 8.00 -20.94
CA LEU A 387 49.65 7.39 -22.24
C LEU A 387 50.29 6.01 -22.09
N SER A 388 51.20 5.81 -21.12
CA SER A 388 51.77 4.49 -20.87
C SER A 388 50.71 3.48 -20.41
N TYR A 389 49.83 3.84 -19.50
CA TYR A 389 48.75 2.97 -18.99
C TYR A 389 47.70 2.65 -20.05
N ILE A 390 47.36 3.61 -20.91
CA ILE A 390 46.46 3.38 -22.05
C ILE A 390 47.11 2.41 -23.07
N ASN A 391 48.40 2.57 -23.35
CA ASN A 391 49.14 1.68 -24.24
C ASN A 391 49.29 0.26 -23.66
N GLU A 392 49.33 0.12 -22.35
CA GLU A 392 49.28 -1.17 -21.64
C GLU A 392 47.87 -1.80 -21.63
N GLY A 393 46.85 -1.06 -22.06
CA GLY A 393 45.46 -1.55 -22.14
C GLY A 393 44.76 -1.66 -20.79
N LEU A 394 45.18 -0.86 -19.81
CA LEU A 394 44.52 -0.83 -18.49
C LEU A 394 43.14 -0.20 -18.60
N SER A 395 42.18 -0.71 -17.81
CA SER A 395 40.85 -0.12 -17.70
C SER A 395 40.88 1.20 -16.92
N ASP A 396 39.89 2.08 -17.18
CA ASP A 396 39.74 3.38 -16.52
C ASP A 396 39.81 3.28 -14.99
N ALA A 397 39.16 2.30 -14.40
CA ALA A 397 39.17 2.03 -12.95
C ALA A 397 40.60 1.73 -12.45
N ARG A 398 41.37 0.92 -13.18
CA ARG A 398 42.74 0.57 -12.80
C ARG A 398 43.70 1.75 -12.95
N ILE A 399 43.52 2.57 -13.98
CA ILE A 399 44.29 3.80 -14.16
C ILE A 399 44.04 4.74 -12.98
N GLN A 400 42.80 4.89 -12.57
CA GLN A 400 42.43 5.73 -11.43
C GLN A 400 42.97 5.18 -10.10
N GLU A 401 42.94 3.87 -9.87
CA GLU A 401 43.50 3.24 -8.67
C GLU A 401 45.01 3.54 -8.47
N VAL A 402 45.74 3.73 -9.55
CA VAL A 402 47.16 4.02 -9.48
C VAL A 402 47.45 5.54 -9.42
N LEU A 403 46.70 6.32 -10.22
CA LEU A 403 46.95 7.77 -10.36
C LEU A 403 46.38 8.60 -9.20
N ILE A 404 45.15 8.36 -8.79
CA ILE A 404 44.48 9.23 -7.82
C ILE A 404 45.19 9.28 -6.47
N PRO A 405 45.69 8.20 -5.88
CA PRO A 405 46.46 8.27 -4.64
C PRO A 405 47.70 9.13 -4.75
N GLN A 406 48.43 9.03 -5.88
CA GLN A 406 49.61 9.85 -6.14
C GLN A 406 49.26 11.33 -6.29
N LEU A 407 48.18 11.65 -7.00
CA LEU A 407 47.72 13.02 -7.18
C LEU A 407 47.22 13.66 -5.85
N ILE A 408 46.65 12.86 -4.96
CA ILE A 408 46.29 13.29 -3.60
C ILE A 408 47.56 13.66 -2.80
N GLU A 409 48.62 12.83 -2.88
CA GLU A 409 49.90 13.13 -2.19
C GLU A 409 50.54 14.41 -2.72
N PHE A 410 50.52 14.61 -4.05
CA PHE A 410 51.06 15.80 -4.69
C PHE A 410 50.14 17.03 -4.63
N LYS A 411 48.91 16.86 -4.15
CA LYS A 411 47.88 17.90 -4.09
C LYS A 411 47.60 18.59 -5.43
N ASP A 412 47.69 17.83 -6.53
CA ASP A 412 47.40 18.34 -7.87
C ASP A 412 45.90 18.27 -8.18
N ILE A 413 45.19 19.33 -7.79
CA ILE A 413 43.73 19.44 -7.91
C ILE A 413 43.28 19.44 -9.37
N ILE A 414 44.04 20.08 -10.25
CA ILE A 414 43.71 20.20 -11.67
C ILE A 414 43.74 18.82 -12.33
N ALA A 415 44.75 18.02 -12.02
CA ALA A 415 44.86 16.66 -12.52
C ALA A 415 43.78 15.73 -11.93
N ILE A 416 43.44 15.86 -10.63
CA ILE A 416 42.35 15.10 -10.01
C ILE A 416 41.03 15.43 -10.69
N ASN A 417 40.70 16.72 -10.86
CA ASN A 417 39.45 17.14 -11.50
C ASN A 417 39.35 16.65 -12.95
N TRP A 418 40.47 16.70 -13.68
CA TRP A 418 40.56 16.17 -15.04
C TRP A 418 40.28 14.65 -15.05
N CYS A 419 40.86 13.87 -14.13
CA CYS A 419 40.61 12.43 -14.00
C CYS A 419 39.15 12.13 -13.74
N LEU A 420 38.51 12.86 -12.82
CA LEU A 420 37.11 12.67 -12.46
C LEU A 420 36.15 12.97 -13.63
N ASN A 421 36.42 13.99 -14.42
CA ASN A 421 35.59 14.35 -15.57
C ASN A 421 35.79 13.44 -16.79
N THR A 422 36.95 12.75 -16.88
CA THR A 422 37.36 12.05 -18.08
C THR A 422 37.18 10.54 -17.98
N PHE A 423 37.55 9.95 -16.85
CA PHE A 423 37.42 8.52 -16.63
C PHE A 423 36.01 8.16 -16.14
N LYS A 424 35.54 7.00 -16.57
CA LYS A 424 34.30 6.40 -16.09
C LYS A 424 34.60 5.39 -14.98
N ASP A 425 33.59 5.06 -14.17
CA ASP A 425 33.67 4.03 -13.13
C ASP A 425 34.77 4.29 -12.07
N LEU A 426 34.60 5.37 -11.29
CA LEU A 426 35.44 5.67 -10.15
C LEU A 426 35.31 4.59 -9.06
N PRO A 427 36.39 3.88 -8.65
CA PRO A 427 36.33 2.90 -7.58
C PRO A 427 35.89 3.51 -6.24
N GLU A 428 34.99 2.84 -5.50
CA GLU A 428 34.42 3.33 -4.24
C GLU A 428 35.47 3.72 -3.19
N LYS A 429 36.55 2.94 -3.10
CA LYS A 429 37.65 3.24 -2.19
C LYS A 429 38.28 4.59 -2.50
N LEU A 430 38.48 4.91 -3.77
CA LEU A 430 39.06 6.18 -4.19
C LEU A 430 38.11 7.35 -3.94
N LEU A 431 36.83 7.13 -4.06
CA LEU A 431 35.82 8.13 -3.70
C LEU A 431 35.91 8.50 -2.21
N THR A 432 36.06 7.50 -1.32
CA THR A 432 36.26 7.75 0.12
C THR A 432 37.57 8.48 0.43
N ASP A 433 38.64 8.14 -0.27
CA ASP A 433 39.95 8.81 -0.11
C ASP A 433 39.91 10.27 -0.62
N LEU A 434 39.22 10.53 -1.73
CA LEU A 434 39.01 11.88 -2.26
C LEU A 434 38.10 12.70 -1.32
N LEU A 435 37.06 12.09 -0.75
CA LEU A 435 36.22 12.74 0.23
C LEU A 435 37.03 13.14 1.47
N ALA A 436 37.82 12.21 2.01
CA ALA A 436 38.70 12.47 3.15
C ALA A 436 39.74 13.57 2.84
N PHE A 437 40.24 13.61 1.62
CA PHE A 437 41.15 14.66 1.16
C PHE A 437 40.45 16.01 1.06
N SER A 438 39.26 16.07 0.47
CA SER A 438 38.50 17.32 0.31
C SER A 438 38.05 17.92 1.65
N LEU A 439 37.69 17.09 2.63
CA LEU A 439 37.33 17.54 3.97
C LEU A 439 38.51 18.08 4.78
N ARG A 440 39.72 17.68 4.47
CA ARG A 440 40.96 18.15 5.12
C ARG A 440 41.55 19.39 4.47
N THR A 441 41.12 19.75 3.27
CA THR A 441 41.60 20.87 2.50
C THR A 441 40.60 22.03 2.48
N SER A 442 41.05 23.21 2.03
CA SER A 442 40.23 24.42 1.99
C SER A 442 39.11 24.34 0.94
N ASP A 443 38.13 25.25 1.04
CA ASP A 443 36.99 25.37 0.12
C ASP A 443 37.38 25.49 -1.36
N ASP A 444 38.56 26.04 -1.65
CA ASP A 444 39.09 26.17 -3.01
C ASP A 444 39.30 24.82 -3.72
N VAL A 445 39.42 23.72 -2.95
CA VAL A 445 39.60 22.36 -3.47
C VAL A 445 38.25 21.66 -3.62
N PHE A 446 37.33 21.94 -2.71
CA PHE A 446 36.00 21.30 -2.67
C PHE A 446 35.18 21.67 -3.90
N ILE A 447 35.13 22.95 -4.27
CA ILE A 447 34.29 23.44 -5.39
C ILE A 447 34.69 22.79 -6.74
N PRO A 448 35.97 22.72 -7.14
CA PRO A 448 36.37 22.04 -8.37
C PRO A 448 36.03 20.54 -8.37
N LEU A 449 36.21 19.86 -7.24
CA LEU A 449 35.89 18.43 -7.11
C LEU A 449 34.40 18.17 -7.20
N GLN A 450 33.57 19.00 -6.56
CA GLN A 450 32.11 18.92 -6.64
C GLN A 450 31.62 19.08 -8.09
N ASN A 451 32.20 20.04 -8.83
CA ASN A 451 31.83 20.25 -10.23
C ASN A 451 32.30 19.09 -11.14
N GLY A 452 33.37 18.39 -10.78
CA GLY A 452 33.88 17.24 -11.53
C GLY A 452 33.07 15.97 -11.31
N ILE A 453 32.46 15.81 -10.13
CA ILE A 453 31.66 14.62 -9.78
C ILE A 453 30.24 14.71 -10.35
N SER A 454 29.72 15.89 -10.64
CA SER A 454 28.34 16.07 -11.02
C SER A 454 28.02 17.26 -11.89
N ASN A 455 27.95 17.05 -13.20
CA ASN A 455 27.16 17.91 -14.06
C ASN A 455 25.63 17.62 -13.94
N ASP A 456 25.25 16.46 -13.40
CA ASP A 456 23.84 16.03 -13.30
C ASP A 456 23.19 16.32 -11.92
N ILE A 457 23.99 16.70 -10.91
CA ILE A 457 23.48 16.92 -9.53
C ILE A 457 23.24 18.41 -9.24
N GLN A 458 23.68 19.31 -10.10
CA GLN A 458 23.60 20.76 -9.89
C GLN A 458 22.17 21.31 -9.78
N ASP A 459 21.18 20.64 -10.37
CA ASP A 459 19.79 21.09 -10.35
C ASP A 459 19.01 20.73 -9.05
N SER A 460 19.53 19.80 -8.25
CA SER A 460 18.84 19.32 -7.03
C SER A 460 19.29 20.02 -5.74
N VAL A 461 20.50 20.59 -5.71
CA VAL A 461 21.14 21.12 -4.48
C VAL A 461 20.79 22.59 -4.21
N ASN A 462 20.39 23.36 -5.22
CA ASN A 462 20.23 24.81 -5.11
C ASN A 462 18.98 25.31 -4.36
N ASN A 463 18.07 24.44 -3.91
CA ASN A 463 16.77 24.87 -3.42
C ASN A 463 16.50 24.73 -1.90
N GLY A 464 17.48 24.44 -1.05
CA GLY A 464 17.08 24.12 0.34
C GLY A 464 17.93 24.52 1.54
N LEU A 465 19.14 25.08 1.40
CA LEU A 465 20.06 25.12 2.56
C LEU A 465 20.78 26.46 2.82
N ASP A 466 20.12 27.58 2.62
CA ASP A 466 20.71 28.92 2.82
C ASP A 466 21.05 29.32 4.27
N THR A 467 20.98 28.42 5.26
CA THR A 467 21.09 28.76 6.68
C THR A 467 22.19 28.04 7.46
N PHE A 468 23.07 27.27 6.80
CA PHE A 468 24.13 26.49 7.47
C PHE A 468 25.54 27.07 7.28
N GLU A 469 26.38 26.85 8.31
CA GLU A 469 27.81 27.13 8.19
C GLU A 469 28.44 26.32 7.04
N PRO A 470 29.39 26.89 6.26
CA PRO A 470 29.91 26.28 5.03
C PRO A 470 30.39 24.84 5.19
N ASN A 471 31.03 24.52 6.31
CA ASN A 471 31.61 23.19 6.55
C ASN A 471 30.54 22.10 6.74
N ASN A 472 29.40 22.43 7.35
CA ASN A 472 28.33 21.47 7.57
C ASN A 472 27.53 21.22 6.28
N LYS A 473 27.35 22.26 5.46
CA LYS A 473 26.68 22.14 4.16
C LYS A 473 27.44 21.18 3.26
N GLN A 474 28.74 21.32 3.15
CA GLN A 474 29.62 20.46 2.37
C GLN A 474 29.51 18.99 2.79
N LEU A 475 29.46 18.73 4.10
CA LEU A 475 29.32 17.36 4.62
C LEU A 475 27.99 16.72 4.21
N TYR A 476 26.90 17.50 4.28
CA TYR A 476 25.57 17.01 3.85
C TYR A 476 25.52 16.77 2.34
N ASP A 477 26.08 17.66 1.54
CA ASP A 477 26.11 17.54 0.09
C ASP A 477 26.87 16.27 -0.33
N TRP A 478 28.02 16.00 0.30
CA TRP A 478 28.80 14.78 0.08
C TRP A 478 28.08 13.52 0.57
N SER A 479 27.39 13.59 1.71
CA SER A 479 26.63 12.45 2.21
C SER A 479 25.48 12.09 1.27
N ASN A 480 24.79 13.10 0.74
CA ASN A 480 23.73 12.90 -0.24
C ASN A 480 24.28 12.31 -1.54
N LEU A 481 25.39 12.86 -2.05
CA LEU A 481 26.04 12.35 -3.25
C LEU A 481 26.43 10.88 -3.10
N LEU A 482 27.06 10.52 -1.98
CA LEU A 482 27.48 9.16 -1.68
C LEU A 482 26.29 8.20 -1.60
N LEU A 483 25.22 8.62 -0.92
CA LEU A 483 24.01 7.83 -0.80
C LEU A 483 23.29 7.65 -2.14
N ASP A 484 23.21 8.69 -2.96
CA ASP A 484 22.50 8.65 -4.24
C ASP A 484 23.29 7.86 -5.30
N SER A 485 24.62 8.03 -5.37
CA SER A 485 25.43 7.36 -6.38
C SER A 485 25.58 5.85 -6.14
N HIS A 486 25.60 5.41 -4.89
CA HIS A 486 25.82 4.01 -4.52
C HIS A 486 24.63 3.34 -3.86
N TYR A 487 23.47 3.95 -3.91
CA TYR A 487 22.25 3.49 -3.28
C TYR A 487 21.90 2.02 -3.59
N GLN A 488 22.03 1.61 -4.85
CA GLN A 488 21.75 0.24 -5.27
C GLN A 488 22.75 -0.75 -4.65
N HIS A 489 24.03 -0.38 -4.58
CA HIS A 489 25.06 -1.22 -3.98
C HIS A 489 24.88 -1.37 -2.47
N TYR A 490 24.50 -0.30 -1.76
CA TYR A 490 24.22 -0.36 -0.32
C TYR A 490 23.03 -1.23 0.02
N ILE A 491 21.99 -1.24 -0.84
CA ILE A 491 20.81 -2.09 -0.65
C ILE A 491 21.12 -3.55 -0.96
N LEU A 492 21.92 -3.82 -2.00
CA LEU A 492 22.26 -5.17 -2.44
C LEU A 492 23.40 -5.80 -1.62
N SER A 493 24.26 -4.97 -1.01
CA SER A 493 25.34 -5.48 -0.17
C SER A 493 24.76 -6.00 1.15
N GLN A 494 24.98 -7.26 1.45
CA GLN A 494 24.66 -7.86 2.75
C GLN A 494 25.84 -7.71 3.73
N ASP A 495 26.82 -6.86 3.43
CA ASP A 495 27.99 -6.66 4.27
C ASP A 495 27.60 -5.98 5.58
N SER A 496 27.84 -6.67 6.68
CA SER A 496 27.55 -6.20 8.03
C SER A 496 28.32 -4.91 8.38
N GLN A 497 29.48 -4.68 7.79
CA GLN A 497 30.28 -3.47 8.01
C GLN A 497 29.63 -2.26 7.35
N VAL A 498 29.15 -2.39 6.11
CA VAL A 498 28.45 -1.34 5.38
C VAL A 498 27.15 -0.96 6.11
N LEU A 499 26.38 -1.94 6.54
CA LEU A 499 25.16 -1.70 7.31
C LEU A 499 25.42 -1.00 8.65
N SER A 500 26.53 -1.38 9.34
CA SER A 500 26.93 -0.71 10.59
C SER A 500 27.30 0.76 10.36
N LEU A 501 28.00 1.06 9.26
CA LEU A 501 28.38 2.44 8.89
C LEU A 501 27.16 3.28 8.50
N LEU A 502 26.24 2.73 7.72
CA LEU A 502 24.98 3.39 7.35
C LEU A 502 24.11 3.67 8.57
N ASN A 503 24.02 2.74 9.52
CA ASN A 503 23.31 2.96 10.78
C ASN A 503 23.94 4.07 11.62
N LYS A 504 25.28 4.12 11.71
CA LYS A 504 25.99 5.21 12.39
C LYS A 504 25.72 6.56 11.72
N LEU A 505 25.77 6.61 10.38
CA LEU A 505 25.46 7.82 9.64
C LEU A 505 24.02 8.28 9.87
N SER A 506 23.06 7.34 9.84
CA SER A 506 21.64 7.63 10.13
C SER A 506 21.44 8.21 11.52
N LEU A 507 22.11 7.66 12.54
CA LEU A 507 22.03 8.18 13.91
C LEU A 507 22.58 9.61 14.02
N ILE A 508 23.72 9.88 13.41
CA ILE A 508 24.33 11.21 13.40
C ILE A 508 23.42 12.22 12.70
N LEU A 509 22.84 11.85 11.55
CA LEU A 509 21.91 12.72 10.83
C LEU A 509 20.63 12.97 11.63
N GLU A 510 20.13 11.97 12.34
CA GLU A 510 18.93 12.10 13.18
C GLU A 510 19.16 13.00 14.39
N GLU A 511 20.33 12.89 15.06
CA GLU A 511 20.75 13.78 16.13
C GLU A 511 20.87 15.25 15.65
N HIS A 512 21.51 15.47 14.52
CA HIS A 512 21.63 16.80 13.92
C HIS A 512 20.26 17.37 13.51
N PHE A 513 19.40 16.57 12.93
CA PHE A 513 18.04 16.98 12.55
C PHE A 513 17.20 17.37 13.77
N GLN A 514 17.33 16.61 14.88
CA GLN A 514 16.64 16.93 16.11
C GLN A 514 17.17 18.24 16.71
N LEU A 515 18.48 18.45 16.70
CA LEU A 515 19.11 19.68 17.17
C LEU A 515 18.65 20.91 16.39
N LEU A 516 18.52 20.78 15.06
CA LEU A 516 17.98 21.85 14.21
C LEU A 516 16.52 22.18 14.55
N LYS A 517 15.70 21.16 14.75
CA LYS A 517 14.31 21.33 15.14
C LYS A 517 14.17 22.01 16.49
N ASP A 518 15.06 21.70 17.42
CA ASP A 518 15.10 22.34 18.74
C ASP A 518 15.56 23.80 18.64
N LEU A 519 16.55 24.10 17.80
CA LEU A 519 16.97 25.48 17.50
C LEU A 519 15.86 26.28 16.82
N GLU A 520 15.12 25.69 15.90
CA GLU A 520 13.98 26.34 15.26
C GLU A 520 12.86 26.65 16.27
N ASN A 521 12.60 25.75 17.21
CA ASN A 521 11.67 25.97 18.32
C ASN A 521 12.14 27.08 19.27
N LEU A 522 13.45 27.24 19.44
CA LEU A 522 14.04 28.32 20.27
C LEU A 522 14.08 29.67 19.55
N ARG A 523 14.05 29.70 18.22
CA ARG A 523 14.13 30.92 17.41
C ARG A 523 13.17 32.03 17.85
N PRO A 524 11.87 31.78 18.13
CA PRO A 524 10.96 32.81 18.59
C PRO A 524 11.34 33.36 19.97
N MET A 525 11.92 32.54 20.85
CA MET A 525 12.39 32.96 22.17
C MET A 525 13.63 33.84 22.05
N LEU A 526 14.60 33.43 21.23
CA LEU A 526 15.82 34.22 20.98
C LEU A 526 15.50 35.55 20.30
N GLN A 527 14.58 35.59 19.33
CA GLN A 527 14.13 36.85 18.74
C GLN A 527 13.45 37.78 19.73
N ARG A 528 12.73 37.27 20.73
CA ARG A 528 12.17 38.06 21.80
C ARG A 528 13.26 38.65 22.70
N ILE A 529 14.29 37.90 23.02
CA ILE A 529 15.44 38.36 23.82
C ILE A 529 16.21 39.45 23.07
N ILE A 530 16.51 39.23 21.79
CA ILE A 530 17.22 40.20 20.92
C ILE A 530 16.42 41.51 20.83
N ASN A 531 15.10 41.41 20.73
CA ASN A 531 14.22 42.58 20.68
C ASN A 531 13.94 43.22 22.06
N GLY A 532 14.70 42.87 23.09
CA GLY A 532 14.60 43.43 24.43
C GLY A 532 13.27 43.18 25.15
N LYS A 533 12.46 42.21 24.67
CA LYS A 533 11.19 41.84 25.30
C LYS A 533 11.46 40.81 26.39
N SER A 534 11.23 41.20 27.65
CA SER A 534 11.35 40.32 28.81
C SER A 534 10.53 39.01 28.62
N LEU A 535 11.15 37.88 28.90
CA LEU A 535 10.51 36.56 29.03
C LEU A 535 9.73 36.47 30.37
N LYS A 536 8.96 37.47 30.75
CA LYS A 536 8.09 37.31 31.91
C LYS A 536 7.02 36.29 31.58
N PRO A 537 6.87 35.22 32.37
CA PRO A 537 5.75 34.33 32.21
C PRO A 537 4.48 35.19 32.39
N SER A 538 3.58 35.15 31.41
CA SER A 538 2.27 35.74 31.56
C SER A 538 1.58 34.99 32.70
N VAL A 539 1.38 35.62 33.82
CA VAL A 539 0.56 35.10 34.91
C VAL A 539 -0.87 34.99 34.35
N LYS A 540 -1.19 33.84 33.76
CA LYS A 540 -2.57 33.52 33.43
C LYS A 540 -3.27 33.13 34.71
N ASN A 541 -4.41 33.72 34.94
CA ASN A 541 -5.30 33.42 36.06
C ASN A 541 -5.45 31.92 36.23
N TYR A 542 -5.02 31.44 37.39
CA TYR A 542 -5.16 30.05 37.77
C TYR A 542 -6.63 29.68 37.88
N ASN A 543 -7.08 28.81 37.03
CA ASN A 543 -8.37 28.16 37.21
C ASN A 543 -8.20 27.11 38.32
N LYS A 544 -9.07 27.14 39.34
CA LYS A 544 -8.97 26.34 40.57
C LYS A 544 -9.06 24.82 40.38
N PHE A 545 -9.17 24.33 39.14
CA PHE A 545 -9.47 22.92 38.86
C PHE A 545 -8.35 22.13 38.17
N TYR A 546 -7.18 22.75 37.90
CA TYR A 546 -6.03 22.03 37.36
C TYR A 546 -4.73 22.69 37.77
N SER A 547 -3.71 21.88 38.03
CA SER A 547 -2.33 22.31 38.25
C SER A 547 -1.59 22.26 36.92
N ILE A 548 -0.85 23.30 36.58
CA ILE A 548 0.11 23.26 35.47
C ILE A 548 1.45 22.88 36.09
N GLU A 549 1.93 21.69 35.80
CA GLU A 549 3.27 21.25 36.17
C GLU A 549 4.27 21.77 35.12
N GLU A 550 5.28 22.52 35.57
CA GLU A 550 6.42 22.84 34.73
C GLU A 550 7.28 21.60 34.55
N ILE A 551 7.31 21.08 33.33
CA ILE A 551 8.26 20.03 32.97
C ILE A 551 9.59 20.73 32.71
N LYS A 552 10.55 20.57 33.61
CA LYS A 552 11.94 20.95 33.36
C LYS A 552 12.63 19.83 32.61
N PHE A 553 12.93 20.08 31.36
CA PHE A 553 13.83 19.21 30.60
C PHE A 553 15.28 19.54 31.04
N TYR A 554 15.98 18.53 31.50
CA TYR A 554 17.41 18.58 31.80
C TYR A 554 18.20 18.11 30.60
#